data_7c5e9b3e8ee0f36f7281df5a5a85948e
#
_entry.id   7c5e9b3e8ee0f36f7281df5a5a85948e
#
_cell.length_a   1.000
_cell.length_b   1.000
_cell.length_c   1.000
_cell.angle_alpha   90.00
_cell.angle_beta   90.00
_cell.angle_gamma   90.00
#
_symmetry.space_group_name_H-M   'P 1'
#
loop_
_entity.id
_entity.type
_entity.pdbx_description
1 polymer ?
#
loop_
_entity_poly.entity_id
_entity_poly.type
_entity_poly.pdbx_seq_one_letter_code
_entity_poly.pdbx_strand_id
1 'polypeptide(L)'
;MQHLENKGFHYAPKFLGVDEKDREILSFIEGEAGNYPLKEYMRSNDVLKKIAKMLRLYHDAVSDFPLLADWKPMDHTPNNIEVLCHNDFAIYNIIFNNEKPVGIIDFDVAAPGPRLWDIAYTLYTCVPLSRVYYTESGEAVHYDSSQHADRIKERVNLFVQSYDKNMDEDYLGMVLLRLEGLCTYMKRKAQEGDLNFQRMIDEGHLEHYEKDMKFIRDHRAEWS
;
A
#
# COMPACT_ATOMS: atom_id res chain seq x y z
N MET A 1 -8.41 -9.63 -12.70
CA MET A 1 -9.31 -10.35 -11.76
C MET A 1 -9.36 -11.85 -12.01
N GLN A 2 -9.67 -12.36 -13.20
CA GLN A 2 -9.78 -13.83 -13.48
C GLN A 2 -8.54 -14.64 -13.07
N HIS A 3 -7.32 -14.11 -13.27
CA HIS A 3 -6.10 -14.81 -12.86
C HIS A 3 -6.06 -15.01 -11.33
N LEU A 4 -6.37 -13.98 -10.55
CA LEU A 4 -6.43 -14.06 -9.09
C LEU A 4 -7.47 -15.09 -8.61
N GLU A 5 -8.64 -15.11 -9.25
CA GLU A 5 -9.69 -16.09 -8.95
C GLU A 5 -9.22 -17.52 -9.25
N ASN A 6 -8.58 -17.76 -10.41
CA ASN A 6 -8.02 -19.06 -10.80
C ASN A 6 -6.90 -19.53 -9.85
N LYS A 7 -6.17 -18.60 -9.23
CA LYS A 7 -5.13 -18.88 -8.21
C LYS A 7 -5.68 -19.03 -6.79
N GLY A 8 -6.98 -18.89 -6.60
CA GLY A 8 -7.62 -19.01 -5.29
C GLY A 8 -7.41 -17.81 -4.36
N PHE A 9 -7.04 -16.66 -4.91
CA PHE A 9 -6.97 -15.41 -4.13
C PHE A 9 -8.37 -14.81 -3.99
N HIS A 10 -8.98 -15.00 -2.83
CA HIS A 10 -10.39 -14.65 -2.58
C HIS A 10 -10.60 -13.24 -2.04
N TYR A 11 -9.54 -12.45 -1.89
CA TYR A 11 -9.61 -11.09 -1.36
C TYR A 11 -9.82 -10.01 -2.45
N ALA A 12 -9.75 -10.36 -3.73
CA ALA A 12 -10.06 -9.44 -4.83
C ALA A 12 -11.53 -9.54 -5.24
N PRO A 13 -12.11 -8.49 -5.84
CA PRO A 13 -13.40 -8.58 -6.51
C PRO A 13 -13.38 -9.64 -7.62
N LYS A 14 -14.51 -10.32 -7.83
CA LYS A 14 -14.67 -11.25 -8.96
C LYS A 14 -14.98 -10.48 -10.24
N PHE A 15 -14.40 -10.91 -11.34
CA PHE A 15 -14.74 -10.40 -12.66
C PHE A 15 -16.07 -11.00 -13.12
N LEU A 16 -17.06 -10.15 -13.39
CA LEU A 16 -18.41 -10.56 -13.81
C LEU A 16 -18.67 -10.30 -15.31
N GLY A 17 -17.80 -9.53 -15.96
CA GLY A 17 -17.93 -9.21 -17.37
C GLY A 17 -17.49 -7.78 -17.69
N VAL A 18 -17.89 -7.33 -18.88
CA VAL A 18 -17.64 -5.98 -19.38
C VAL A 18 -18.98 -5.39 -19.84
N ASP A 19 -19.21 -4.11 -19.59
CA ASP A 19 -20.41 -3.41 -20.04
C ASP A 19 -20.28 -2.92 -21.50
N GLU A 20 -21.34 -2.29 -22.02
CA GLU A 20 -21.39 -1.74 -23.38
C GLU A 20 -20.37 -0.59 -23.63
N LYS A 21 -19.70 -0.10 -22.61
CA LYS A 21 -18.67 0.96 -22.65
C LYS A 21 -17.27 0.44 -22.34
N ASP A 22 -17.05 -0.87 -22.47
CA ASP A 22 -15.79 -1.55 -22.16
C ASP A 22 -15.30 -1.34 -20.70
N ARG A 23 -16.22 -1.10 -19.75
CA ARG A 23 -15.89 -1.01 -18.33
C ARG A 23 -16.06 -2.37 -17.67
N GLU A 24 -15.11 -2.75 -16.81
CA GLU A 24 -15.21 -3.99 -16.03
C GLU A 24 -16.41 -3.94 -15.08
N ILE A 25 -17.17 -5.02 -15.05
CA ILE A 25 -18.19 -5.29 -14.04
C ILE A 25 -17.58 -6.21 -13.00
N LEU A 26 -17.46 -5.72 -11.78
CA LEU A 26 -16.86 -6.46 -10.67
C LEU A 26 -17.89 -6.78 -9.60
N SER A 27 -17.65 -7.86 -8.84
CA SER A 27 -18.46 -8.14 -7.65
C SER A 27 -18.20 -7.09 -6.57
N PHE A 28 -19.22 -6.80 -5.78
CA PHE A 28 -19.08 -5.98 -4.58
C PHE A 28 -18.47 -6.81 -3.44
N ILE A 29 -17.52 -6.23 -2.69
CA ILE A 29 -17.02 -6.78 -1.44
C ILE A 29 -17.73 -6.05 -0.31
N GLU A 30 -18.52 -6.78 0.48
CA GLU A 30 -19.29 -6.20 1.58
C GLU A 30 -18.38 -5.78 2.73
N GLY A 31 -18.53 -4.53 3.18
CA GLY A 31 -17.74 -3.96 4.27
C GLY A 31 -17.50 -2.48 4.13
N GLU A 32 -16.55 -1.98 4.91
CA GLU A 32 -16.12 -0.58 4.90
C GLU A 32 -14.65 -0.47 4.51
N ALA A 33 -14.29 0.53 3.74
CA ALA A 33 -12.91 0.82 3.40
C ALA A 33 -12.18 1.47 4.59
N GLY A 34 -10.86 1.29 4.67
CA GLY A 34 -9.99 1.90 5.70
C GLY A 34 -9.79 3.41 5.50
N ASN A 35 -10.86 4.16 5.41
CA ASN A 35 -10.83 5.61 5.22
C ASN A 35 -10.33 6.35 6.47
N TYR A 36 -9.56 7.41 6.27
CA TYR A 36 -9.10 8.27 7.35
C TYR A 36 -10.21 9.23 7.84
N PRO A 37 -10.30 9.50 9.16
CA PRO A 37 -9.48 8.91 10.25
C PRO A 37 -9.83 7.43 10.47
N LEU A 38 -8.78 6.60 10.61
CA LEU A 38 -8.96 5.15 10.78
C LEU A 38 -9.64 4.83 12.11
N LYS A 39 -10.55 3.86 12.12
CA LYS A 39 -11.09 3.26 13.32
C LYS A 39 -9.99 2.56 14.12
N GLU A 40 -10.12 2.52 15.45
CA GLU A 40 -9.07 2.00 16.33
C GLU A 40 -8.72 0.53 16.01
N TYR A 41 -9.72 -0.32 15.74
CA TYR A 41 -9.47 -1.72 15.41
C TYR A 41 -8.61 -1.91 14.14
N MET A 42 -8.72 -0.99 13.15
CA MET A 42 -7.93 -1.04 11.90
C MET A 42 -6.43 -0.87 12.15
N ARG A 43 -6.07 -0.27 13.29
CA ARG A 43 -4.68 -0.07 13.73
C ARG A 43 -4.15 -1.20 14.62
N SER A 44 -4.97 -2.23 14.90
CA SER A 44 -4.56 -3.32 15.78
C SER A 44 -3.44 -4.17 15.17
N ASN A 45 -2.63 -4.79 16.04
CA ASN A 45 -1.59 -5.72 15.59
C ASN A 45 -2.16 -6.95 14.89
N ASP A 46 -3.38 -7.38 15.24
CA ASP A 46 -4.04 -8.51 14.60
C ASP A 46 -4.45 -8.18 13.16
N VAL A 47 -5.00 -6.98 12.93
CA VAL A 47 -5.30 -6.49 11.58
C VAL A 47 -4.02 -6.36 10.76
N LEU A 48 -2.96 -5.78 11.31
CA LEU A 48 -1.68 -5.61 10.62
C LEU A 48 -1.10 -6.96 10.13
N LYS A 49 -1.13 -8.00 10.99
CA LYS A 49 -0.72 -9.38 10.62
C LYS A 49 -1.55 -9.94 9.48
N LYS A 50 -2.87 -9.71 9.49
CA LYS A 50 -3.77 -10.20 8.43
C LYS A 50 -3.53 -9.50 7.11
N ILE A 51 -3.27 -8.18 7.13
CA ILE A 51 -2.90 -7.40 5.95
C ILE A 51 -1.58 -7.92 5.34
N ALA A 52 -0.55 -8.15 6.16
CA ALA A 52 0.71 -8.71 5.71
C ALA A 52 0.54 -10.09 5.03
N LYS A 53 -0.28 -10.96 5.62
CA LYS A 53 -0.60 -12.28 5.04
C LYS A 53 -1.42 -12.15 3.75
N MET A 54 -2.35 -11.22 3.68
CA MET A 54 -3.15 -10.95 2.47
C MET A 54 -2.24 -10.50 1.33
N LEU A 55 -1.30 -9.57 1.58
CA LEU A 55 -0.30 -9.14 0.61
C LEU A 55 0.60 -10.30 0.16
N ARG A 56 1.03 -11.18 1.08
CA ARG A 56 1.80 -12.37 0.73
C ARG A 56 1.02 -13.29 -0.21
N LEU A 57 -0.23 -13.58 0.10
CA LEU A 57 -1.09 -14.41 -0.73
C LEU A 57 -1.34 -13.78 -2.11
N TYR A 58 -1.48 -12.46 -2.18
CA TYR A 58 -1.57 -11.73 -3.44
C TYR A 58 -0.31 -11.93 -4.29
N HIS A 59 0.86 -11.68 -3.72
CA HIS A 59 2.13 -11.85 -4.42
C HIS A 59 2.38 -13.29 -4.89
N ASP A 60 1.97 -14.28 -4.10
CA ASP A 60 2.09 -15.68 -4.49
C ASP A 60 1.14 -16.02 -5.65
N ALA A 61 -0.07 -15.45 -5.64
CA ALA A 61 -1.05 -15.62 -6.71
C ALA A 61 -0.63 -14.99 -8.05
N VAL A 62 0.16 -13.90 -8.02
CA VAL A 62 0.59 -13.17 -9.23
C VAL A 62 2.05 -13.44 -9.62
N SER A 63 2.74 -14.37 -8.95
CA SER A 63 4.15 -14.68 -9.21
C SER A 63 4.42 -15.25 -10.60
N ASP A 64 3.44 -15.88 -11.21
CA ASP A 64 3.48 -16.44 -12.58
C ASP A 64 2.53 -15.69 -13.53
N PHE A 65 2.08 -14.50 -13.16
CA PHE A 65 1.23 -13.70 -14.03
C PHE A 65 1.98 -13.32 -15.31
N PRO A 66 1.41 -13.55 -16.51
CA PRO A 66 2.06 -13.24 -17.77
C PRO A 66 2.16 -11.72 -17.95
N LEU A 67 3.34 -11.16 -17.70
CA LEU A 67 3.59 -9.73 -17.88
C LEU A 67 3.63 -9.39 -19.38
N LEU A 68 2.88 -8.39 -19.78
CA LEU A 68 2.88 -7.89 -21.15
C LEU A 68 4.15 -7.06 -21.40
N ALA A 69 4.72 -7.11 -22.60
CA ALA A 69 5.97 -6.45 -22.94
C ALA A 69 5.91 -4.91 -22.89
N ASP A 70 4.72 -4.34 -22.97
CA ASP A 70 4.45 -2.90 -22.91
C ASP A 70 4.10 -2.41 -21.48
N TRP A 71 3.92 -3.32 -20.53
CA TRP A 71 3.71 -2.95 -19.13
C TRP A 71 4.98 -2.38 -18.51
N LYS A 72 4.92 -1.11 -18.14
CA LYS A 72 6.05 -0.40 -17.54
C LYS A 72 5.91 -0.38 -16.02
N PRO A 73 7.01 -0.64 -15.29
CA PRO A 73 7.07 -0.38 -13.86
C PRO A 73 6.73 1.08 -13.54
N MET A 74 6.30 1.32 -12.30
CA MET A 74 6.16 2.68 -11.77
C MET A 74 7.52 3.37 -11.70
N ASP A 75 7.54 4.71 -11.71
CA ASP A 75 8.76 5.49 -11.57
C ASP A 75 9.59 5.04 -10.35
N HIS A 76 10.89 4.93 -10.50
CA HIS A 76 11.86 4.47 -9.50
C HIS A 76 11.73 3.00 -9.04
N THR A 77 10.82 2.20 -9.61
CA THR A 77 10.76 0.78 -9.30
C THR A 77 12.09 0.08 -9.62
N PRO A 78 12.66 -0.70 -8.68
CA PRO A 78 13.88 -1.48 -8.96
C PRO A 78 13.69 -2.47 -10.12
N ASN A 79 14.78 -2.78 -10.83
CA ASN A 79 14.74 -3.60 -12.05
C ASN A 79 14.53 -5.10 -11.82
N ASN A 80 14.62 -5.59 -10.57
CA ASN A 80 14.39 -6.99 -10.22
C ASN A 80 12.88 -7.29 -10.14
N ILE A 81 12.28 -7.56 -11.29
CA ILE A 81 10.85 -7.87 -11.37
C ILE A 81 10.59 -9.28 -10.82
N GLU A 82 9.68 -9.38 -9.85
CA GLU A 82 9.31 -10.63 -9.18
C GLU A 82 7.83 -10.96 -9.34
N VAL A 83 6.99 -9.94 -9.34
CA VAL A 83 5.53 -10.07 -9.34
C VAL A 83 4.88 -8.93 -10.12
N LEU A 84 3.58 -9.04 -10.34
CA LEU A 84 2.73 -7.89 -10.65
C LEU A 84 2.38 -7.20 -9.33
N CYS A 85 3.08 -6.11 -8.97
CA CYS A 85 2.75 -5.32 -7.80
C CYS A 85 1.37 -4.69 -7.92
N HIS A 86 0.65 -4.58 -6.81
CA HIS A 86 -0.59 -3.81 -6.73
C HIS A 86 -0.30 -2.30 -6.87
N ASN A 87 0.84 -1.86 -6.36
CA ASN A 87 1.30 -0.47 -6.27
C ASN A 87 0.46 0.47 -5.38
N ASP A 88 -0.72 0.03 -4.97
CA ASP A 88 -1.57 0.77 -4.04
C ASP A 88 -2.23 -0.16 -3.00
N PHE A 89 -1.44 -1.14 -2.48
CA PHE A 89 -1.87 -2.03 -1.41
C PHE A 89 -1.88 -1.28 -0.08
N ALA A 90 -2.77 -0.33 0.02
CA ALA A 90 -2.87 0.65 1.08
C ALA A 90 -4.09 0.39 1.97
N ILE A 91 -4.04 0.87 3.22
CA ILE A 91 -5.13 0.64 4.18
C ILE A 91 -6.49 1.13 3.69
N TYR A 92 -6.51 2.23 2.91
CA TYR A 92 -7.74 2.81 2.38
C TYR A 92 -8.37 2.00 1.22
N ASN A 93 -7.60 1.08 0.60
CA ASN A 93 -8.08 0.13 -0.40
C ASN A 93 -8.43 -1.23 0.20
N ILE A 94 -8.23 -1.42 1.50
CA ILE A 94 -8.61 -2.64 2.21
C ILE A 94 -10.04 -2.51 2.69
N ILE A 95 -10.85 -3.53 2.39
CA ILE A 95 -12.23 -3.64 2.85
C ILE A 95 -12.26 -4.46 4.14
N PHE A 96 -12.94 -3.92 5.14
CA PHE A 96 -13.12 -4.51 6.46
C PHE A 96 -14.56 -4.94 6.68
N ASN A 97 -14.75 -6.15 7.19
CA ASN A 97 -16.06 -6.64 7.63
C ASN A 97 -15.89 -7.38 8.97
N ASN A 98 -16.75 -7.08 9.95
CA ASN A 98 -16.63 -7.59 11.31
C ASN A 98 -15.20 -7.42 11.89
N GLU A 99 -14.63 -6.22 11.75
CA GLU A 99 -13.29 -5.83 12.22
C GLU A 99 -12.14 -6.66 11.64
N LYS A 100 -12.35 -7.28 10.48
CA LYS A 100 -11.33 -8.09 9.79
C LYS A 100 -11.14 -7.60 8.37
N PRO A 101 -9.90 -7.55 7.85
CA PRO A 101 -9.67 -7.31 6.45
C PRO A 101 -10.20 -8.49 5.62
N VAL A 102 -11.10 -8.22 4.70
CA VAL A 102 -11.80 -9.22 3.88
C VAL A 102 -11.58 -9.02 2.37
N GLY A 103 -10.99 -7.89 1.97
CA GLY A 103 -10.73 -7.63 0.56
C GLY A 103 -9.75 -6.51 0.32
N ILE A 104 -9.23 -6.46 -0.89
CA ILE A 104 -8.42 -5.39 -1.47
C ILE A 104 -9.02 -4.99 -2.81
N ILE A 105 -9.12 -3.70 -3.07
CA ILE A 105 -9.70 -3.09 -4.27
C ILE A 105 -8.72 -2.13 -4.93
N ASP A 106 -9.07 -1.58 -6.08
CA ASP A 106 -8.32 -0.56 -6.80
C ASP A 106 -6.97 -1.05 -7.37
N PHE A 107 -7.06 -1.86 -8.43
CA PHE A 107 -5.90 -2.44 -9.13
C PHE A 107 -5.42 -1.58 -10.32
N ASP A 108 -5.89 -0.34 -10.45
CA ASP A 108 -5.69 0.50 -11.64
C ASP A 108 -4.23 0.87 -11.91
N VAL A 109 -3.40 0.84 -10.86
CA VAL A 109 -1.96 1.15 -10.95
C VAL A 109 -1.06 -0.09 -10.86
N ALA A 110 -1.65 -1.29 -10.99
CA ALA A 110 -0.88 -2.52 -10.92
C ALA A 110 0.18 -2.57 -12.05
N ALA A 111 1.44 -2.87 -11.68
CA ALA A 111 2.56 -2.88 -12.61
C ALA A 111 3.68 -3.82 -12.12
N PRO A 112 4.59 -4.26 -13.02
CA PRO A 112 5.70 -5.12 -12.64
C PRO A 112 6.63 -4.49 -11.61
N GLY A 113 7.08 -5.30 -10.62
CA GLY A 113 8.05 -4.83 -9.63
C GLY A 113 8.50 -5.93 -8.67
N PRO A 114 9.43 -5.62 -7.75
CA PRO A 114 9.79 -6.53 -6.68
C PRO A 114 8.70 -6.54 -5.58
N ARG A 115 8.58 -7.66 -4.88
CA ARG A 115 7.66 -7.79 -3.73
C ARG A 115 7.87 -6.69 -2.67
N LEU A 116 9.13 -6.33 -2.46
CA LEU A 116 9.51 -5.29 -1.50
C LEU A 116 8.92 -3.91 -1.81
N TRP A 117 8.62 -3.64 -3.09
CA TRP A 117 8.01 -2.39 -3.54
C TRP A 117 6.59 -2.19 -2.98
N ASP A 118 5.75 -3.23 -3.04
CA ASP A 118 4.42 -3.22 -2.43
C ASP A 118 4.49 -3.25 -0.90
N ILE A 119 5.38 -4.08 -0.34
CA ILE A 119 5.61 -4.14 1.12
C ILE A 119 5.93 -2.75 1.66
N ALA A 120 6.79 -2.00 0.99
CA ALA A 120 7.19 -0.65 1.40
C ALA A 120 5.99 0.30 1.48
N TYR A 121 5.11 0.28 0.48
CA TYR A 121 3.94 1.16 0.49
C TYR A 121 2.89 0.72 1.51
N THR A 122 2.69 -0.58 1.66
CA THR A 122 1.79 -1.12 2.69
C THR A 122 2.30 -0.79 4.10
N LEU A 123 3.60 -0.87 4.35
CA LEU A 123 4.21 -0.43 5.61
C LEU A 123 3.93 1.05 5.86
N TYR A 124 4.18 1.91 4.87
CA TYR A 124 3.94 3.35 5.00
C TYR A 124 2.49 3.69 5.38
N THR A 125 1.51 3.00 4.79
CA THR A 125 0.09 3.30 5.03
C THR A 125 -0.50 2.59 6.25
N CYS A 126 0.03 1.43 6.67
CA CYS A 126 -0.51 0.60 7.76
C CYS A 126 0.27 0.74 9.08
N VAL A 127 1.54 1.17 9.03
CA VAL A 127 2.34 1.53 10.20
C VAL A 127 2.47 3.05 10.20
N PRO A 128 2.31 3.76 11.33
CA PRO A 128 2.35 5.22 11.33
C PRO A 128 3.79 5.76 11.15
N LEU A 129 4.34 5.57 9.94
CA LEU A 129 5.65 6.07 9.50
C LEU A 129 5.59 7.55 9.10
N SER A 130 4.72 8.33 9.71
CA SER A 130 4.52 9.75 9.45
C SER A 130 4.65 10.58 10.72
N ARG A 131 4.99 11.86 10.57
CA ARG A 131 5.17 12.80 11.69
C ARG A 131 3.89 13.09 12.48
N VAL A 132 2.73 12.81 11.91
CA VAL A 132 1.42 12.96 12.55
C VAL A 132 0.46 11.91 12.02
N TYR A 133 -0.33 11.34 12.92
CA TYR A 133 -1.50 10.55 12.55
C TYR A 133 -2.72 11.03 13.34
N TYR A 134 -3.91 10.66 12.91
CA TYR A 134 -5.15 11.09 13.54
C TYR A 134 -5.81 9.91 14.25
N THR A 135 -6.30 10.12 15.48
CA THR A 135 -7.14 9.15 16.19
C THR A 135 -8.49 8.98 15.46
N GLU A 136 -9.29 8.00 15.85
CA GLU A 136 -10.64 7.82 15.31
C GLU A 136 -11.54 9.04 15.56
N SER A 137 -11.30 9.77 16.68
CA SER A 137 -12.00 11.03 16.99
C SER A 137 -11.50 12.24 16.18
N GLY A 138 -10.47 12.05 15.32
CA GLY A 138 -9.88 13.13 14.52
C GLY A 138 -8.83 13.98 15.27
N GLU A 139 -8.41 13.56 16.46
CA GLU A 139 -7.35 14.24 17.21
C GLU A 139 -5.98 13.95 16.60
N ALA A 140 -5.17 15.00 16.39
CA ALA A 140 -3.82 14.86 15.83
C ALA A 140 -2.84 14.35 16.90
N VAL A 141 -2.15 13.26 16.62
CA VAL A 141 -1.07 12.71 17.45
C VAL A 141 0.25 12.93 16.72
N HIS A 142 1.10 13.77 17.31
CA HIS A 142 2.44 14.03 16.77
C HIS A 142 3.43 12.96 17.25
N TYR A 143 4.37 12.62 16.38
CA TYR A 143 5.44 11.70 16.74
C TYR A 143 6.30 12.25 17.87
N ASP A 144 6.61 11.40 18.84
CA ASP A 144 7.55 11.60 19.92
C ASP A 144 8.39 10.32 20.04
N SER A 145 9.70 10.43 19.83
CA SER A 145 10.62 9.29 19.80
C SER A 145 10.53 8.45 21.09
N SER A 146 10.45 9.12 22.26
CA SER A 146 10.41 8.45 23.56
C SER A 146 9.16 7.61 23.82
N GLN A 147 8.06 7.88 23.07
CA GLN A 147 6.77 7.23 23.24
C GLN A 147 6.42 6.28 22.09
N HIS A 148 6.93 6.55 20.88
CA HIS A 148 6.43 5.90 19.66
C HIS A 148 7.47 5.04 18.95
N ALA A 149 8.78 5.28 19.15
CA ALA A 149 9.84 4.61 18.39
C ALA A 149 9.78 3.07 18.53
N ASP A 150 9.76 2.57 19.75
CA ASP A 150 9.70 1.12 20.02
C ASP A 150 8.45 0.48 19.42
N ARG A 151 7.30 1.14 19.54
CA ARG A 151 6.04 0.66 18.97
C ARG A 151 6.08 0.60 17.44
N ILE A 152 6.69 1.59 16.78
CA ILE A 152 6.85 1.59 15.32
C ILE A 152 7.77 0.44 14.91
N LYS A 153 8.92 0.30 15.55
CA LYS A 153 9.87 -0.80 15.35
C LYS A 153 9.19 -2.16 15.48
N GLU A 154 8.47 -2.39 16.58
CA GLU A 154 7.72 -3.62 16.81
C GLU A 154 6.69 -3.90 15.70
N ARG A 155 5.98 -2.87 15.23
CA ARG A 155 4.98 -3.02 14.18
C ARG A 155 5.58 -3.29 12.80
N VAL A 156 6.70 -2.64 12.46
CA VAL A 156 7.45 -2.97 11.23
C VAL A 156 7.89 -4.43 11.26
N ASN A 157 8.55 -4.86 12.34
CA ASN A 157 8.98 -6.24 12.52
C ASN A 157 7.80 -7.23 12.48
N LEU A 158 6.68 -6.89 13.12
CA LEU A 158 5.48 -7.70 13.13
C LEU A 158 4.91 -7.92 11.71
N PHE A 159 4.85 -6.85 10.91
CA PHE A 159 4.40 -6.93 9.53
C PHE A 159 5.31 -7.82 8.70
N VAL A 160 6.61 -7.54 8.74
CA VAL A 160 7.62 -8.27 7.96
C VAL A 160 7.61 -9.77 8.31
N GLN A 161 7.65 -10.12 9.59
CA GLN A 161 7.60 -11.51 10.05
C GLN A 161 6.27 -12.21 9.71
N SER A 162 5.18 -11.45 9.60
CA SER A 162 3.88 -12.00 9.21
C SER A 162 3.77 -12.21 7.70
N TYR A 163 4.50 -11.44 6.91
CA TYR A 163 4.63 -11.59 5.47
C TYR A 163 5.59 -12.75 5.12
N ASP A 164 6.83 -12.70 5.60
CA ASP A 164 7.83 -13.76 5.45
C ASP A 164 8.87 -13.68 6.58
N LYS A 165 9.05 -14.78 7.31
CA LYS A 165 9.96 -14.84 8.46
C LYS A 165 11.44 -14.78 8.09
N ASN A 166 11.79 -15.08 6.84
CA ASN A 166 13.17 -15.18 6.37
C ASN A 166 13.63 -13.94 5.59
N MET A 167 12.80 -12.91 5.56
CA MET A 167 13.10 -11.70 4.83
C MET A 167 14.01 -10.80 5.66
N ASP A 168 15.17 -10.44 5.10
CA ASP A 168 16.17 -9.53 5.71
C ASP A 168 16.55 -8.48 4.65
N GLU A 169 15.79 -7.36 4.62
CA GLU A 169 15.86 -6.35 3.60
C GLU A 169 15.82 -4.95 4.21
N ASP A 170 16.32 -3.93 3.51
CA ASP A 170 16.16 -2.51 3.92
C ASP A 170 14.75 -1.98 3.60
N TYR A 171 13.78 -2.36 4.43
CA TYR A 171 12.38 -1.95 4.26
C TYR A 171 12.18 -0.44 4.29
N LEU A 172 12.87 0.25 5.20
CA LEU A 172 12.71 1.69 5.39
C LEU A 172 13.40 2.47 4.26
N GLY A 173 14.52 1.97 3.75
CA GLY A 173 15.12 2.50 2.51
C GLY A 173 14.20 2.33 1.32
N MET A 174 13.53 1.18 1.21
CA MET A 174 12.56 0.94 0.14
C MET A 174 11.30 1.83 0.30
N VAL A 175 10.84 2.11 1.53
CA VAL A 175 9.74 3.08 1.76
C VAL A 175 10.11 4.44 1.19
N LEU A 176 11.32 4.93 1.44
CA LEU A 176 11.78 6.21 0.90
C LEU A 176 11.80 6.20 -0.63
N LEU A 177 12.36 5.17 -1.25
CA LEU A 177 12.42 5.03 -2.71
C LEU A 177 11.01 4.95 -3.32
N ARG A 178 10.10 4.23 -2.65
CA ARG A 178 8.70 4.08 -3.09
C ARG A 178 7.94 5.41 -3.05
N LEU A 179 8.12 6.22 -2.01
CA LEU A 179 7.52 7.55 -1.91
C LEU A 179 8.13 8.52 -2.93
N GLU A 180 9.42 8.42 -3.21
CA GLU A 180 10.09 9.19 -4.25
C GLU A 180 9.54 8.86 -5.64
N GLY A 181 9.33 7.57 -5.93
CA GLY A 181 8.66 7.09 -7.15
C GLY A 181 7.23 7.62 -7.26
N LEU A 182 6.44 7.60 -6.16
CA LEU A 182 5.09 8.14 -6.14
C LEU A 182 5.07 9.65 -6.45
N CYS A 183 5.96 10.43 -5.82
CA CYS A 183 6.08 11.87 -6.10
C CYS A 183 6.44 12.15 -7.55
N THR A 184 7.35 11.37 -8.13
CA THR A 184 7.74 11.48 -9.54
C THR A 184 6.58 11.12 -10.46
N TYR A 185 5.88 10.03 -10.17
CA TYR A 185 4.69 9.58 -10.90
C TYR A 185 3.60 10.65 -10.91
N MET A 186 3.27 11.22 -9.74
CA MET A 186 2.26 12.28 -9.61
C MET A 186 2.61 13.51 -10.46
N LYS A 187 3.87 14.00 -10.35
CA LYS A 187 4.37 15.14 -11.14
C LYS A 187 4.26 14.87 -12.64
N ARG A 188 4.68 13.69 -13.09
CA ARG A 188 4.63 13.30 -14.49
C ARG A 188 3.19 13.21 -14.99
N LYS A 189 2.29 12.56 -14.25
CA LYS A 189 0.86 12.45 -14.62
C LYS A 189 0.17 13.80 -14.72
N ALA A 190 0.41 14.70 -13.77
CA ALA A 190 -0.11 16.07 -13.84
C ALA A 190 0.41 16.82 -15.07
N GLN A 191 1.71 16.68 -15.40
CA GLN A 191 2.30 17.27 -16.62
C GLN A 191 1.74 16.68 -17.92
N GLU A 192 1.33 15.40 -17.90
CA GLU A 192 0.63 14.73 -19.01
C GLU A 192 -0.83 15.18 -19.15
N GLY A 193 -1.34 16.01 -18.23
CA GLY A 193 -2.68 16.57 -18.26
C GLY A 193 -3.72 15.79 -17.46
N ASP A 194 -3.31 14.86 -16.59
CA ASP A 194 -4.22 14.14 -15.70
C ASP A 194 -4.71 15.07 -14.58
N LEU A 195 -5.99 15.46 -14.64
CA LEU A 195 -6.61 16.40 -13.73
C LEU A 195 -6.73 15.86 -12.30
N ASN A 196 -6.79 14.54 -12.10
CA ASN A 196 -6.85 13.96 -10.77
C ASN A 196 -5.52 14.15 -10.06
N PHE A 197 -4.41 13.86 -10.72
CA PHE A 197 -3.08 14.08 -10.15
C PHE A 197 -2.76 15.56 -9.95
N GLN A 198 -3.21 16.44 -10.86
CA GLN A 198 -3.08 17.89 -10.65
C GLN A 198 -3.82 18.31 -9.37
N ARG A 199 -5.07 17.87 -9.19
CA ARG A 199 -5.85 18.15 -7.98
C ARG A 199 -5.17 17.63 -6.71
N MET A 200 -4.63 16.41 -6.73
CA MET A 200 -3.89 15.86 -5.58
C MET A 200 -2.69 16.76 -5.20
N ILE A 201 -1.98 17.30 -6.20
CA ILE A 201 -0.87 18.24 -5.96
C ILE A 201 -1.39 19.54 -5.34
N ASP A 202 -2.47 20.10 -5.88
CA ASP A 202 -3.07 21.35 -5.40
C ASP A 202 -3.64 21.19 -3.96
N GLU A 203 -4.11 20.01 -3.59
CA GLU A 203 -4.57 19.63 -2.26
C GLU A 203 -3.42 19.36 -1.27
N GLY A 204 -2.15 19.42 -1.73
CA GLY A 204 -0.96 19.31 -0.87
C GLY A 204 -0.46 17.90 -0.63
N HIS A 205 -0.95 16.89 -1.33
CA HIS A 205 -0.49 15.48 -1.17
C HIS A 205 1.01 15.34 -1.45
N LEU A 206 1.52 16.02 -2.50
CA LEU A 206 2.95 15.99 -2.84
C LEU A 206 3.81 16.52 -1.68
N GLU A 207 3.46 17.68 -1.13
CA GLU A 207 4.16 18.29 0.00
C GLU A 207 4.10 17.39 1.25
N HIS A 208 2.97 16.70 1.45
CA HIS A 208 2.82 15.74 2.55
C HIS A 208 3.83 14.60 2.43
N TYR A 209 3.95 13.96 1.26
CA TYR A 209 4.92 12.87 1.03
C TYR A 209 6.37 13.36 1.15
N GLU A 210 6.70 14.56 0.65
CA GLU A 210 8.04 15.14 0.77
C GLU A 210 8.42 15.39 2.24
N LYS A 211 7.48 15.86 3.06
CA LYS A 211 7.68 16.04 4.52
C LYS A 211 7.82 14.69 5.23
N ASP A 212 7.04 13.68 4.86
CA ASP A 212 7.15 12.37 5.48
C ASP A 212 8.43 11.63 5.06
N MET A 213 8.89 11.77 3.82
CA MET A 213 10.21 11.26 3.43
C MET A 213 11.35 11.88 4.26
N LYS A 214 11.30 13.19 4.50
CA LYS A 214 12.28 13.83 5.38
C LYS A 214 12.21 13.26 6.81
N PHE A 215 11.02 13.15 7.35
CA PHE A 215 10.78 12.60 8.68
C PHE A 215 11.30 11.16 8.80
N ILE A 216 11.00 10.28 7.82
CA ILE A 216 11.47 8.89 7.81
C ILE A 216 13.02 8.84 7.75
N ARG A 217 13.67 9.67 6.93
CA ARG A 217 15.15 9.75 6.89
C ARG A 217 15.74 10.10 8.25
N ASP A 218 15.12 11.05 8.95
CA ASP A 218 15.61 11.56 10.22
C ASP A 218 15.44 10.53 11.37
N HIS A 219 14.42 9.67 11.29
CA HIS A 219 14.04 8.75 12.38
C HIS A 219 14.23 7.25 12.09
N ARG A 220 14.52 6.83 10.85
CA ARG A 220 14.57 5.41 10.49
C ARG A 220 15.55 4.58 11.33
N ALA A 221 16.63 5.19 11.83
CA ALA A 221 17.59 4.51 12.70
C ALA A 221 16.99 4.10 14.06
N GLU A 222 15.92 4.75 14.49
CA GLU A 222 15.19 4.42 15.73
C GLU A 222 14.30 3.18 15.54
N TRP A 223 13.92 2.89 14.31
CA TRP A 223 12.95 1.83 13.95
C TRP A 223 13.61 0.59 13.32
N SER A 224 14.92 0.63 13.10
CA SER A 224 15.71 -0.48 12.53
C SER A 224 16.10 -1.54 13.56
#